data_3e121e9760dabbd8eb2be8a35a2617be
#
_entry.id   3e121e9760dabbd8eb2be8a35a2617be
#
_cell.length_a   1.000
_cell.length_b   1.000
_cell.length_c   1.000
_cell.angle_alpha   90.00
_cell.angle_beta   90.00
_cell.angle_gamma   90.00
#
_symmetry.space_group_name_H-M   'P 1'
#
loop_
_entity.id
_entity.type
_entity.pdbx_description
1 polymer ?
#
loop_
_entity_poly.entity_id
_entity_poly.type
_entity_poly.pdbx_seq_one_letter_code
_entity_poly.pdbx_strand_id
1 'polypeptide(L)'
;MQKIWLTFLLTVMVSAVFAQQENSSKSPFREACPVATITNPLLEEISGLAFSRIHPNLIYMHTDSGGEAAVYMLDSLGNELGKLELEGMENRDWEDIAVGPGPDGKSYVFVGEIGDNAAVHREIGVFRFPEPEKIQSGKVSVELARLVYPKGPRDAETLMVDPMDGTLYIVSKRDSKNTIYSIDQSAFENPGKSELESHFNLPFTMSTAGDISADGSQILIKNYESIFYWKREVGESLLDALTKDPILLPYTPEPQGEAIGFSSRGNSFYTISEKRFSIEPILYTYPANN
;
A
#
# COMPACT_ATOMS: atom_id res chain seq x y z
N MET A 1 -46.81 -17.10 9.39
CA MET A 1 -45.37 -17.33 9.29
C MET A 1 -44.59 -16.21 8.57
N GLN A 2 -45.18 -15.37 7.74
CA GLN A 2 -44.47 -14.27 7.01
C GLN A 2 -44.05 -13.07 7.88
N LYS A 3 -44.72 -12.78 8.99
CA LYS A 3 -44.40 -11.62 9.86
C LYS A 3 -43.15 -11.79 10.72
N ILE A 4 -42.75 -13.02 11.05
CA ILE A 4 -41.60 -13.29 11.93
C ILE A 4 -40.28 -13.06 11.17
N TRP A 5 -40.23 -13.35 9.89
CA TRP A 5 -39.02 -13.15 9.07
C TRP A 5 -38.67 -11.68 8.82
N LEU A 6 -39.68 -10.82 8.70
CA LEU A 6 -39.45 -9.38 8.47
C LEU A 6 -38.86 -8.70 9.72
N THR A 7 -39.29 -9.14 10.91
CA THR A 7 -38.78 -8.58 12.17
C THR A 7 -37.34 -8.99 12.44
N PHE A 8 -36.96 -10.24 12.06
CA PHE A 8 -35.60 -10.73 12.25
C PHE A 8 -34.62 -10.03 11.29
N LEU A 9 -35.01 -9.79 10.03
CA LEU A 9 -34.20 -9.08 9.05
C LEU A 9 -33.96 -7.61 9.45
N LEU A 10 -34.99 -6.95 9.99
CA LEU A 10 -34.89 -5.57 10.47
C LEU A 10 -33.98 -5.45 11.69
N THR A 11 -34.03 -6.43 12.60
CA THR A 11 -33.20 -6.42 13.82
C THR A 11 -31.72 -6.67 13.50
N VAL A 12 -31.39 -7.51 12.51
CA VAL A 12 -30.02 -7.76 12.06
C VAL A 12 -29.44 -6.53 11.34
N MET A 13 -30.25 -5.86 10.48
CA MET A 13 -29.79 -4.62 9.83
C MET A 13 -29.54 -3.48 10.84
N VAL A 14 -30.42 -3.31 11.83
CA VAL A 14 -30.26 -2.29 12.86
C VAL A 14 -29.01 -2.59 13.72
N SER A 15 -28.78 -3.85 14.08
CA SER A 15 -27.59 -4.24 14.85
C SER A 15 -26.28 -4.02 14.07
N ALA A 16 -26.27 -4.28 12.76
CA ALA A 16 -25.12 -4.01 11.91
C ALA A 16 -24.81 -2.51 11.79
N VAL A 17 -25.84 -1.67 11.65
CA VAL A 17 -25.67 -0.20 11.59
C VAL A 17 -25.16 0.34 12.95
N PHE A 18 -25.67 -0.15 14.06
CA PHE A 18 -25.18 0.27 15.40
C PHE A 18 -23.74 -0.20 15.66
N ALA A 19 -23.37 -1.42 15.26
CA ALA A 19 -22.01 -1.91 15.39
C ALA A 19 -21.01 -1.11 14.54
N GLN A 20 -21.41 -0.69 13.35
CA GLN A 20 -20.62 0.18 12.48
C GLN A 20 -20.48 1.60 13.07
N GLN A 21 -21.51 2.12 13.71
CA GLN A 21 -21.50 3.44 14.35
C GLN A 21 -20.69 3.45 15.67
N GLU A 22 -20.70 2.35 16.46
CA GLU A 22 -19.85 2.22 17.65
C GLU A 22 -18.35 2.09 17.29
N ASN A 23 -18.01 1.42 16.20
CA ASN A 23 -16.63 1.34 15.73
C ASN A 23 -16.13 2.70 15.17
N SER A 24 -16.98 3.45 14.50
CA SER A 24 -16.65 4.79 13.99
C SER A 24 -16.27 5.77 15.11
N SER A 25 -16.88 5.66 16.29
CA SER A 25 -16.56 6.52 17.44
C SER A 25 -15.21 6.22 18.12
N LYS A 26 -14.58 5.09 17.78
CA LYS A 26 -13.27 4.65 18.31
C LYS A 26 -12.16 4.68 17.26
N SER A 27 -12.50 4.93 16.00
CA SER A 27 -11.50 5.00 14.92
C SER A 27 -10.58 6.21 15.11
N PRO A 28 -9.26 6.05 14.91
CA PRO A 28 -8.33 7.17 14.90
C PRO A 28 -8.49 8.09 13.68
N PHE A 29 -9.24 7.67 12.66
CA PHE A 29 -9.46 8.44 11.43
C PHE A 29 -10.95 8.61 11.16
N ARG A 30 -11.29 9.67 10.43
CA ARG A 30 -12.64 10.02 9.97
C ARG A 30 -13.01 9.26 8.71
N GLU A 31 -14.26 9.41 8.31
CA GLU A 31 -14.76 8.95 7.01
C GLU A 31 -14.00 9.60 5.83
N ALA A 32 -14.04 8.92 4.67
CA ALA A 32 -13.46 9.40 3.43
C ALA A 32 -13.99 10.76 2.99
N CYS A 33 -13.08 11.61 2.54
CA CYS A 33 -13.41 12.83 1.80
C CYS A 33 -12.83 12.72 0.39
N PRO A 34 -13.64 12.82 -0.68
CA PRO A 34 -13.11 12.84 -2.03
C PRO A 34 -12.28 14.10 -2.26
N VAL A 35 -11.12 13.94 -2.87
CA VAL A 35 -10.17 15.02 -3.16
C VAL A 35 -10.19 15.36 -4.64
N ALA A 36 -9.98 14.36 -5.50
CA ALA A 36 -9.90 14.54 -6.95
C ALA A 36 -10.37 13.28 -7.69
N THR A 37 -10.85 13.48 -8.91
CA THR A 37 -11.03 12.40 -9.89
C THR A 37 -9.84 12.43 -10.84
N ILE A 38 -9.14 11.30 -10.97
CA ILE A 38 -8.00 11.16 -11.87
C ILE A 38 -8.53 10.69 -13.24
N THR A 39 -8.30 11.49 -14.27
CA THR A 39 -8.81 11.23 -15.63
C THR A 39 -7.72 11.01 -16.66
N ASN A 40 -6.45 10.96 -16.23
CA ASN A 40 -5.34 10.65 -17.10
C ASN A 40 -5.42 9.17 -17.53
N PRO A 41 -5.51 8.87 -18.84
CA PRO A 41 -5.61 7.49 -19.31
C PRO A 41 -4.35 6.64 -19.04
N LEU A 42 -3.22 7.27 -18.71
CA LEU A 42 -2.02 6.56 -18.27
C LEU A 42 -2.10 6.13 -16.80
N LEU A 43 -3.12 6.56 -16.06
CA LEU A 43 -3.34 6.28 -14.64
C LEU A 43 -4.66 5.53 -14.42
N GLU A 44 -5.14 4.77 -15.40
CA GLU A 44 -6.38 3.99 -15.25
C GLU A 44 -6.19 2.75 -14.36
N GLU A 45 -4.97 2.20 -14.28
CA GLU A 45 -4.65 0.99 -13.51
C GLU A 45 -3.68 1.32 -12.35
N ILE A 46 -4.06 2.32 -11.50
CA ILE A 46 -3.24 2.72 -10.34
C ILE A 46 -3.21 1.60 -9.31
N SER A 47 -2.01 1.08 -9.02
CA SER A 47 -1.80 -0.01 -8.06
C SER A 47 -0.92 0.36 -6.85
N GLY A 48 -0.38 1.56 -6.77
CA GLY A 48 0.44 1.97 -5.62
C GLY A 48 0.39 3.47 -5.35
N LEU A 49 0.48 3.85 -4.07
CA LEU A 49 0.49 5.23 -3.60
C LEU A 49 1.41 5.39 -2.39
N ALA A 50 2.39 6.30 -2.47
CA ALA A 50 3.23 6.65 -1.33
C ALA A 50 3.53 8.14 -1.27
N PHE A 51 3.55 8.71 -0.07
CA PHE A 51 3.93 10.11 0.10
C PHE A 51 5.44 10.28 0.23
N SER A 52 5.95 11.32 -0.44
CA SER A 52 7.33 11.78 -0.31
C SER A 52 7.66 12.13 1.15
N ARG A 53 8.90 11.84 1.56
CA ARG A 53 9.44 12.24 2.87
C ARG A 53 10.15 13.59 2.81
N ILE A 54 10.58 14.04 1.62
CA ILE A 54 11.34 15.29 1.45
C ILE A 54 10.49 16.42 0.83
N HIS A 55 9.42 16.09 0.10
CA HIS A 55 8.51 17.06 -0.52
C HIS A 55 7.13 16.97 0.11
N PRO A 56 6.76 17.84 1.03
CA PRO A 56 5.41 17.84 1.61
C PRO A 56 4.33 17.88 0.53
N ASN A 57 3.31 17.06 0.67
CA ASN A 57 2.17 16.93 -0.24
C ASN A 57 2.47 16.32 -1.63
N LEU A 58 3.69 15.82 -1.90
CA LEU A 58 3.98 15.05 -3.11
C LEU A 58 3.58 13.58 -2.88
N ILE A 59 2.86 13.03 -3.86
CA ILE A 59 2.47 11.62 -3.93
C ILE A 59 3.19 10.99 -5.12
N TYR A 60 3.78 9.82 -4.89
CA TYR A 60 4.24 8.91 -5.92
C TYR A 60 3.18 7.86 -6.18
N MET A 61 2.89 7.57 -7.44
CA MET A 61 1.98 6.54 -7.89
C MET A 61 2.59 5.78 -9.06
N HIS A 62 2.22 4.55 -9.24
CA HIS A 62 2.50 3.78 -10.45
C HIS A 62 1.25 3.01 -10.88
N THR A 63 1.33 2.35 -12.03
CA THR A 63 0.26 1.50 -12.54
C THR A 63 0.67 0.03 -12.48
N ASP A 64 -0.31 -0.84 -12.48
CA ASP A 64 -0.18 -2.29 -12.60
C ASP A 64 0.45 -2.71 -13.95
N SER A 65 0.50 -3.99 -14.18
CA SER A 65 1.14 -4.67 -15.32
C SER A 65 0.75 -4.08 -16.69
N GLY A 66 1.74 -4.03 -17.60
CA GLY A 66 1.54 -3.53 -18.96
C GLY A 66 1.54 -2.01 -19.11
N GLY A 67 1.64 -1.26 -18.02
CA GLY A 67 1.87 0.18 -18.03
C GLY A 67 3.32 0.56 -18.34
N GLU A 68 3.60 1.85 -18.38
CA GLU A 68 4.98 2.34 -18.50
C GLU A 68 5.77 2.00 -17.22
N ALA A 69 7.06 1.67 -17.36
CA ALA A 69 7.95 1.56 -16.20
C ALA A 69 8.28 2.95 -15.64
N ALA A 70 7.29 3.58 -15.04
CA ALA A 70 7.33 4.96 -14.56
C ALA A 70 6.61 5.16 -13.24
N VAL A 71 7.14 6.08 -12.42
CA VAL A 71 6.51 6.59 -11.21
C VAL A 71 6.00 7.99 -11.50
N TYR A 72 4.70 8.18 -11.34
CA TYR A 72 4.02 9.46 -11.52
C TYR A 72 4.07 10.27 -10.24
N MET A 73 4.21 11.58 -10.39
CA MET A 73 4.25 12.54 -9.29
C MET A 73 3.00 13.41 -9.34
N LEU A 74 2.21 13.37 -8.27
CA LEU A 74 1.03 14.19 -8.10
C LEU A 74 1.14 15.00 -6.80
N ASP A 75 0.43 16.11 -6.71
CA ASP A 75 0.24 16.74 -5.40
C ASP A 75 -0.93 16.07 -4.64
N SER A 76 -1.07 16.40 -3.36
CA SER A 76 -2.13 15.86 -2.50
C SER A 76 -3.54 16.34 -2.88
N LEU A 77 -3.68 17.17 -3.91
CA LEU A 77 -4.94 17.60 -4.51
C LEU A 77 -5.22 16.87 -5.85
N GLY A 78 -4.34 15.93 -6.26
CA GLY A 78 -4.47 15.15 -7.47
C GLY A 78 -3.97 15.83 -8.74
N ASN A 79 -3.28 16.98 -8.65
CA ASN A 79 -2.68 17.62 -9.81
C ASN A 79 -1.37 16.91 -10.20
N GLU A 80 -1.23 16.58 -11.47
CA GLU A 80 0.00 15.97 -11.99
C GLU A 80 1.16 16.96 -12.03
N LEU A 81 2.30 16.55 -11.51
CA LEU A 81 3.53 17.35 -11.42
C LEU A 81 4.64 16.83 -12.33
N GLY A 82 4.54 15.58 -12.80
CA GLY A 82 5.51 14.95 -13.70
C GLY A 82 5.58 13.45 -13.52
N LYS A 83 6.55 12.81 -14.19
CA LYS A 83 6.83 11.38 -14.05
C LYS A 83 8.32 11.08 -14.09
N LEU A 84 8.72 10.01 -13.44
CA LEU A 84 10.08 9.46 -13.42
C LEU A 84 10.06 8.12 -14.15
N GLU A 85 10.75 8.04 -15.29
CA GLU A 85 10.93 6.79 -16.03
C GLU A 85 12.10 6.00 -15.40
N LEU A 86 11.90 4.73 -15.06
CA LEU A 86 12.94 3.86 -14.53
C LEU A 86 13.78 3.32 -15.69
N GLU A 87 15.04 3.75 -15.79
CA GLU A 87 15.91 3.46 -16.95
C GLU A 87 16.15 1.97 -17.13
N GLY A 88 15.80 1.48 -18.32
CA GLY A 88 16.05 0.09 -18.72
C GLY A 88 15.16 -0.94 -18.03
N MET A 89 14.14 -0.51 -17.32
CA MET A 89 13.16 -1.39 -16.65
C MET A 89 11.90 -1.51 -17.50
N GLU A 90 11.20 -2.62 -17.28
CA GLU A 90 9.85 -2.89 -17.80
C GLU A 90 8.91 -3.02 -16.60
N ASN A 91 7.66 -2.68 -16.76
CA ASN A 91 6.62 -2.99 -15.79
C ASN A 91 6.02 -4.36 -16.13
N ARG A 92 6.51 -5.42 -15.46
CA ARG A 92 5.99 -6.77 -15.63
C ARG A 92 4.70 -6.97 -14.82
N ASP A 93 4.76 -6.60 -13.53
CA ASP A 93 3.67 -6.81 -12.57
C ASP A 93 3.97 -5.99 -11.30
N TRP A 94 3.89 -4.65 -11.43
CA TRP A 94 4.14 -3.72 -10.34
C TRP A 94 2.89 -3.57 -9.49
N GLU A 95 3.01 -3.75 -8.18
CA GLU A 95 1.86 -3.85 -7.30
C GLU A 95 1.79 -2.76 -6.23
N ASP A 96 2.92 -2.39 -5.64
CA ASP A 96 2.92 -1.38 -4.58
C ASP A 96 4.21 -0.55 -4.59
N ILE A 97 4.13 0.62 -3.96
CA ILE A 97 5.21 1.60 -3.86
C ILE A 97 5.33 2.08 -2.41
N ALA A 98 6.55 2.18 -1.93
CA ALA A 98 6.83 2.68 -0.59
C ALA A 98 7.92 3.75 -0.61
N VAL A 99 7.96 4.60 0.41
CA VAL A 99 9.02 5.59 0.63
C VAL A 99 9.60 5.39 2.03
N GLY A 100 10.92 5.24 2.09
CA GLY A 100 11.61 4.98 3.35
C GLY A 100 13.10 5.29 3.29
N PRO A 101 13.86 5.02 4.37
CA PRO A 101 15.30 5.26 4.38
C PRO A 101 16.03 4.31 3.44
N GLY A 102 17.01 4.84 2.70
CA GLY A 102 17.97 4.05 1.92
C GLY A 102 19.27 3.81 2.66
N PRO A 103 20.28 3.20 1.99
CA PRO A 103 21.52 2.77 2.62
C PRO A 103 22.39 3.92 3.12
N ASP A 104 22.23 5.13 2.58
CA ASP A 104 22.97 6.33 2.94
C ASP A 104 22.20 7.23 3.94
N GLY A 105 21.07 6.73 4.48
CA GLY A 105 20.19 7.45 5.41
C GLY A 105 19.32 8.53 4.74
N LYS A 106 19.39 8.68 3.42
CA LYS A 106 18.46 9.53 2.67
C LYS A 106 17.16 8.80 2.40
N SER A 107 16.16 9.55 1.96
CA SER A 107 14.88 8.98 1.54
C SER A 107 14.95 8.39 0.14
N TYR A 108 14.36 7.21 -0.03
CA TYR A 108 14.30 6.46 -1.27
C TYR A 108 12.86 6.07 -1.58
N VAL A 109 12.57 5.98 -2.87
CA VAL A 109 11.35 5.35 -3.40
C VAL A 109 11.66 3.89 -3.70
N PHE A 110 10.76 3.01 -3.30
CA PHE A 110 10.81 1.57 -3.54
C PHE A 110 9.58 1.15 -4.34
N VAL A 111 9.77 0.43 -5.44
CA VAL A 111 8.70 -0.07 -6.31
C VAL A 111 8.75 -1.59 -6.34
N GLY A 112 7.64 -2.23 -6.02
CA GLY A 112 7.52 -3.68 -5.94
C GLY A 112 7.03 -4.31 -7.23
N GLU A 113 7.91 -5.00 -7.97
CA GLU A 113 7.55 -5.94 -9.02
C GLU A 113 7.31 -7.31 -8.37
N ILE A 114 6.19 -7.41 -7.65
CA ILE A 114 5.91 -8.51 -6.73
C ILE A 114 4.65 -9.31 -7.07
N GLY A 115 3.90 -8.88 -8.09
CA GLY A 115 2.72 -9.56 -8.59
C GLY A 115 3.05 -10.88 -9.29
N ASP A 116 2.19 -11.86 -9.08
CA ASP A 116 2.24 -13.18 -9.73
C ASP A 116 0.90 -13.92 -9.54
N ASN A 117 -0.13 -13.41 -10.18
CA ASN A 117 -1.50 -13.93 -10.10
C ASN A 117 -1.61 -15.46 -10.30
N ALA A 118 -0.68 -16.03 -11.05
CA ALA A 118 -0.64 -17.46 -11.34
C ALA A 118 0.37 -18.25 -10.48
N ALA A 119 1.14 -17.57 -9.62
CA ALA A 119 2.20 -18.13 -8.80
C ALA A 119 3.21 -18.98 -9.62
N VAL A 120 3.73 -18.41 -10.72
CA VAL A 120 4.64 -19.07 -11.66
C VAL A 120 6.04 -18.47 -11.68
N HIS A 121 6.18 -17.21 -11.24
CA HIS A 121 7.45 -16.49 -11.24
C HIS A 121 8.36 -16.96 -10.11
N ARG A 122 9.52 -17.52 -10.49
CA ARG A 122 10.51 -18.01 -9.51
C ARG A 122 11.21 -16.90 -8.74
N GLU A 123 11.10 -15.67 -9.21
CA GLU A 123 11.67 -14.49 -8.59
C GLU A 123 10.75 -13.28 -8.77
N ILE A 124 10.76 -12.43 -7.78
CA ILE A 124 10.16 -11.11 -7.77
C ILE A 124 11.27 -10.06 -7.65
N GLY A 125 10.94 -8.79 -7.82
CA GLY A 125 11.86 -7.68 -7.76
C GLY A 125 11.39 -6.54 -6.87
N VAL A 126 12.33 -5.83 -6.29
CA VAL A 126 12.08 -4.50 -5.74
C VAL A 126 13.10 -3.56 -6.34
N PHE A 127 12.64 -2.51 -6.99
CA PHE A 127 13.48 -1.40 -7.47
C PHE A 127 13.58 -0.34 -6.39
N ARG A 128 14.73 0.31 -6.26
CA ARG A 128 14.85 1.51 -5.43
C ARG A 128 15.67 2.58 -6.12
N PHE A 129 15.35 3.83 -5.81
CA PHE A 129 16.12 5.01 -6.21
C PHE A 129 15.96 6.12 -5.17
N PRO A 130 16.96 7.02 -4.99
CA PRO A 130 16.83 8.14 -4.07
C PRO A 130 15.70 9.08 -4.51
N GLU A 131 14.92 9.60 -3.56
CA GLU A 131 13.93 10.62 -3.88
C GLU A 131 14.62 11.81 -4.60
N PRO A 132 14.06 12.29 -5.73
CA PRO A 132 14.64 13.41 -6.44
C PRO A 132 14.52 14.70 -5.63
N GLU A 133 15.59 15.49 -5.59
CA GLU A 133 15.58 16.80 -4.91
C GLU A 133 14.63 17.81 -5.57
N LYS A 134 14.28 17.61 -6.84
CA LYS A 134 13.40 18.48 -7.62
C LYS A 134 12.23 17.71 -8.18
N ILE A 135 11.05 18.29 -8.08
CA ILE A 135 9.83 17.78 -8.71
C ILE A 135 9.85 18.16 -10.17
N GLN A 136 10.30 17.26 -11.01
CA GLN A 136 10.34 17.41 -12.47
C GLN A 136 10.38 16.07 -13.17
N SER A 137 9.79 15.96 -14.34
CA SER A 137 9.88 14.74 -15.16
C SER A 137 11.32 14.46 -15.58
N GLY A 138 11.67 13.16 -15.63
CA GLY A 138 12.99 12.71 -16.00
C GLY A 138 13.13 11.21 -16.01
N LYS A 139 14.38 10.77 -16.15
CA LYS A 139 14.77 9.36 -16.01
C LYS A 139 15.56 9.18 -14.74
N VAL A 140 15.39 8.04 -14.11
CA VAL A 140 16.11 7.66 -12.89
C VAL A 140 16.76 6.29 -13.08
N SER A 141 18.03 6.20 -12.69
CA SER A 141 18.71 4.90 -12.58
C SER A 141 18.27 4.24 -11.28
N VAL A 142 18.01 2.94 -11.35
CA VAL A 142 17.51 2.17 -10.21
C VAL A 142 18.46 1.07 -9.80
N GLU A 143 18.44 0.71 -8.53
CA GLU A 143 18.99 -0.53 -8.01
C GLU A 143 17.88 -1.57 -7.93
N LEU A 144 18.19 -2.84 -8.20
CA LEU A 144 17.26 -3.96 -8.20
C LEU A 144 17.68 -5.02 -7.20
N ALA A 145 16.84 -5.32 -6.22
CA ALA A 145 16.92 -6.54 -5.43
C ALA A 145 16.08 -7.65 -6.07
N ARG A 146 16.71 -8.79 -6.38
CA ARG A 146 16.01 -10.01 -6.83
C ARG A 146 15.73 -10.89 -5.65
N LEU A 147 14.46 -11.23 -5.46
CA LEU A 147 13.98 -11.91 -4.25
C LEU A 147 13.29 -13.23 -4.61
N VAL A 148 13.36 -14.19 -3.70
CA VAL A 148 12.67 -15.48 -3.83
C VAL A 148 11.93 -15.81 -2.54
N TYR A 149 10.75 -16.39 -2.68
CA TYR A 149 10.00 -16.90 -1.54
C TYR A 149 10.55 -18.26 -1.09
N PRO A 150 10.65 -18.55 0.22
CA PRO A 150 11.25 -19.78 0.74
C PRO A 150 10.44 -21.04 0.39
N LYS A 151 9.17 -20.90 0.05
CA LYS A 151 8.27 -22.02 -0.27
C LYS A 151 7.72 -21.98 -1.71
N GLY A 152 8.46 -21.33 -2.62
CA GLY A 152 8.09 -21.18 -4.03
C GLY A 152 7.19 -19.97 -4.33
N PRO A 153 6.87 -19.76 -5.62
CA PRO A 153 6.18 -18.55 -6.11
C PRO A 153 4.89 -18.24 -5.38
N ARG A 154 4.62 -16.95 -5.23
CA ARG A 154 3.42 -16.39 -4.60
C ARG A 154 3.06 -15.07 -5.21
N ASP A 155 1.77 -14.79 -5.21
CA ASP A 155 1.22 -13.48 -5.50
C ASP A 155 1.31 -12.58 -4.28
N ALA A 156 1.75 -11.34 -4.45
CA ALA A 156 1.81 -10.33 -3.40
C ALA A 156 1.53 -8.94 -3.98
N GLU A 157 0.82 -8.11 -3.22
CA GLU A 157 0.42 -6.78 -3.64
C GLU A 157 0.61 -5.73 -2.51
N THR A 158 1.50 -5.99 -1.58
CA THR A 158 1.79 -5.04 -0.49
C THR A 158 3.28 -4.97 -0.26
N LEU A 159 3.84 -3.78 -0.37
CA LEU A 159 5.24 -3.46 -0.09
C LEU A 159 5.30 -2.32 0.93
N MET A 160 5.95 -2.55 2.05
CA MET A 160 6.18 -1.52 3.07
C MET A 160 7.67 -1.43 3.39
N VAL A 161 8.13 -0.25 3.77
CA VAL A 161 9.51 -0.03 4.26
C VAL A 161 9.44 0.56 5.66
N ASP A 162 10.02 -0.14 6.65
CA ASP A 162 10.05 0.37 8.02
C ASP A 162 10.99 1.59 8.10
N PRO A 163 10.47 2.77 8.49
CA PRO A 163 11.28 3.97 8.60
C PRO A 163 12.30 3.91 9.74
N MET A 164 12.18 2.94 10.65
CA MET A 164 13.07 2.80 11.80
C MET A 164 14.40 2.13 11.46
N ASP A 165 14.40 1.15 10.56
CA ASP A 165 15.58 0.35 10.22
C ASP A 165 15.77 0.07 8.73
N GLY A 166 14.79 0.46 7.90
CA GLY A 166 14.84 0.26 6.47
C GLY A 166 14.47 -1.15 6.00
N THR A 167 14.00 -2.02 6.89
CA THR A 167 13.54 -3.36 6.51
C THR A 167 12.35 -3.28 5.57
N LEU A 168 12.40 -4.07 4.49
CA LEU A 168 11.30 -4.20 3.55
C LEU A 168 10.37 -5.32 4.02
N TYR A 169 9.07 -5.06 3.95
CA TYR A 169 8.03 -6.04 4.23
C TYR A 169 7.14 -6.24 3.02
N ILE A 170 6.89 -7.49 2.67
CA ILE A 170 6.01 -7.90 1.56
C ILE A 170 4.89 -8.76 2.15
N VAL A 171 3.64 -8.51 1.74
CA VAL A 171 2.50 -9.30 2.19
C VAL A 171 1.87 -10.00 0.99
N SER A 172 1.74 -11.33 1.08
CA SER A 172 1.11 -12.13 0.03
C SER A 172 -0.39 -11.81 -0.09
N LYS A 173 -0.97 -12.01 -1.29
CA LYS A 173 -2.38 -11.70 -1.57
C LYS A 173 -3.30 -12.91 -1.54
N ARG A 174 -3.01 -13.94 -2.32
CA ARG A 174 -3.95 -15.04 -2.62
C ARG A 174 -3.86 -16.24 -1.69
N ASP A 175 -3.05 -16.17 -0.66
CA ASP A 175 -3.02 -17.20 0.39
C ASP A 175 -4.34 -17.18 1.18
N SER A 176 -4.74 -18.34 1.73
CA SER A 176 -5.95 -18.42 2.58
C SER A 176 -5.91 -17.48 3.78
N LYS A 177 -4.72 -17.15 4.23
CA LYS A 177 -4.36 -16.05 5.13
C LYS A 177 -3.06 -15.46 4.61
N ASN A 178 -3.00 -14.15 4.46
CA ASN A 178 -1.81 -13.50 3.92
C ASN A 178 -0.60 -13.69 4.84
N THR A 179 0.54 -14.03 4.26
CA THR A 179 1.80 -14.22 4.96
C THR A 179 2.63 -12.96 4.86
N ILE A 180 3.25 -12.54 5.96
CA ILE A 180 4.23 -11.46 5.99
C ILE A 180 5.60 -12.05 5.73
N TYR A 181 6.35 -11.39 4.85
CA TYR A 181 7.75 -11.64 4.55
C TYR A 181 8.56 -10.39 4.81
N SER A 182 9.85 -10.55 5.12
CA SER A 182 10.78 -9.43 5.22
C SER A 182 12.12 -9.72 4.56
N ILE A 183 12.83 -8.63 4.27
CA ILE A 183 14.21 -8.65 3.80
C ILE A 183 14.89 -7.33 4.17
N ASP A 184 16.13 -7.38 4.56
CA ASP A 184 16.95 -6.17 4.76
C ASP A 184 17.52 -5.63 3.44
N GLN A 185 17.95 -4.39 3.44
CA GLN A 185 18.40 -3.71 2.22
C GLN A 185 19.74 -4.21 1.68
N SER A 186 20.44 -5.11 2.34
CA SER A 186 21.64 -5.75 1.78
C SER A 186 21.31 -6.61 0.55
N ALA A 187 20.04 -6.98 0.39
CA ALA A 187 19.55 -7.65 -0.81
C ALA A 187 19.84 -6.86 -2.11
N PHE A 188 19.90 -5.54 -2.07
CA PHE A 188 20.28 -4.71 -3.23
C PHE A 188 21.75 -4.78 -3.58
N GLU A 189 22.61 -5.17 -2.64
CA GLU A 189 24.04 -5.37 -2.85
C GLU A 189 24.36 -6.78 -3.37
N ASN A 190 23.40 -7.71 -3.26
CA ASN A 190 23.55 -9.08 -3.73
C ASN A 190 23.35 -9.16 -5.25
N PRO A 191 24.39 -9.50 -6.05
CA PRO A 191 24.25 -9.65 -7.49
C PRO A 191 23.40 -10.87 -7.89
N GLY A 192 23.14 -11.78 -6.96
CA GLY A 192 22.27 -12.96 -7.14
C GLY A 192 20.85 -12.70 -6.67
N LYS A 193 20.28 -13.69 -5.99
CA LYS A 193 18.93 -13.67 -5.40
C LYS A 193 19.05 -13.77 -3.89
N SER A 194 18.20 -13.04 -3.19
CA SER A 194 18.07 -13.13 -1.73
C SER A 194 16.76 -13.81 -1.37
N GLU A 195 16.78 -14.70 -0.38
CA GLU A 195 15.57 -15.37 0.09
C GLU A 195 14.87 -14.51 1.14
N LEU A 196 13.57 -14.32 0.97
CA LEU A 196 12.71 -13.63 1.92
C LEU A 196 12.57 -14.44 3.22
N GLU A 197 12.62 -13.78 4.36
CA GLU A 197 12.26 -14.38 5.63
C GLU A 197 10.73 -14.43 5.78
N SER A 198 10.20 -15.63 6.02
CA SER A 198 8.75 -15.83 6.23
C SER A 198 8.42 -15.74 7.71
N HIS A 199 7.43 -14.95 8.07
CA HIS A 199 6.98 -14.78 9.44
C HIS A 199 5.64 -15.50 9.69
N PHE A 200 4.62 -14.78 10.12
CA PHE A 200 3.31 -15.31 10.47
C PHE A 200 2.23 -14.91 9.45
N ASN A 201 1.05 -15.48 9.63
CA ASN A 201 -0.11 -15.16 8.82
C ASN A 201 -0.97 -14.08 9.49
N LEU A 202 -1.37 -13.08 8.71
CA LEU A 202 -2.38 -12.10 9.09
C LEU A 202 -3.77 -12.74 9.17
N PRO A 203 -4.72 -12.20 9.97
CA PRO A 203 -6.05 -12.80 10.15
C PRO A 203 -6.98 -12.64 8.94
N PHE A 204 -6.51 -12.11 7.81
CA PHE A 204 -7.27 -11.83 6.58
C PHE A 204 -6.53 -12.31 5.34
N THR A 205 -7.15 -12.12 4.20
CA THR A 205 -6.62 -12.46 2.85
C THR A 205 -6.87 -11.31 1.88
N MET A 206 -6.34 -11.43 0.66
CA MET A 206 -6.51 -10.47 -0.44
C MET A 206 -5.97 -9.07 -0.10
N SER A 207 -4.83 -8.98 0.63
CA SER A 207 -4.12 -7.70 0.80
C SER A 207 -3.77 -7.10 -0.56
N THR A 208 -4.05 -5.80 -0.73
CA THR A 208 -3.82 -5.06 -1.98
C THR A 208 -2.84 -3.90 -1.82
N ALA A 209 -2.59 -3.42 -0.62
CA ALA A 209 -1.61 -2.37 -0.35
C ALA A 209 -1.33 -2.23 1.15
N GLY A 210 -0.26 -1.52 1.50
CA GLY A 210 0.03 -1.14 2.88
C GLY A 210 1.03 -0.02 2.99
N ASP A 211 1.07 0.66 4.13
CA ASP A 211 2.05 1.71 4.39
C ASP A 211 2.36 1.82 5.89
N ILE A 212 3.52 2.41 6.18
CA ILE A 212 3.98 2.75 7.53
C ILE A 212 4.17 4.26 7.59
N SER A 213 3.58 4.92 8.60
CA SER A 213 3.75 6.35 8.78
C SER A 213 5.22 6.76 8.89
N ALA A 214 5.55 8.00 8.50
CA ALA A 214 6.93 8.49 8.45
C ALA A 214 7.69 8.38 9.78
N ASP A 215 6.97 8.44 10.89
CA ASP A 215 7.50 8.30 12.25
C ASP A 215 7.53 6.84 12.76
N GLY A 216 7.04 5.90 11.94
CA GLY A 216 6.99 4.46 12.26
C GLY A 216 5.92 4.07 13.28
N SER A 217 5.09 4.99 13.75
CA SER A 217 4.13 4.75 14.84
C SER A 217 2.80 4.14 14.40
N GLN A 218 2.52 4.12 13.10
CA GLN A 218 1.24 3.70 12.55
C GLN A 218 1.46 2.78 11.34
N ILE A 219 0.64 1.74 11.21
CA ILE A 219 0.72 0.76 10.13
C ILE A 219 -0.67 0.61 9.53
N LEU A 220 -0.75 0.60 8.21
CA LEU A 220 -1.95 0.28 7.43
C LEU A 220 -1.67 -0.92 6.54
N ILE A 221 -2.62 -1.85 6.50
CA ILE A 221 -2.73 -2.85 5.43
C ILE A 221 -4.20 -2.86 5.02
N LYS A 222 -4.47 -2.88 3.72
CA LYS A 222 -5.83 -2.97 3.22
C LYS A 222 -6.03 -4.21 2.37
N ASN A 223 -7.27 -4.60 2.22
CA ASN A 223 -7.77 -5.45 1.15
C ASN A 223 -8.92 -4.72 0.41
N TYR A 224 -9.63 -5.40 -0.48
CA TYR A 224 -10.74 -4.79 -1.22
C TYR A 224 -11.90 -4.31 -0.37
N GLU A 225 -12.06 -4.85 0.85
CA GLU A 225 -13.26 -4.64 1.69
C GLU A 225 -12.97 -3.85 2.95
N SER A 226 -11.70 -3.80 3.42
CA SER A 226 -11.35 -3.30 4.75
C SER A 226 -9.97 -2.66 4.77
N ILE A 227 -9.81 -1.71 5.69
CA ILE A 227 -8.53 -1.14 6.06
C ILE A 227 -8.24 -1.54 7.50
N PHE A 228 -7.11 -2.20 7.69
CA PHE A 228 -6.61 -2.67 8.98
C PHE A 228 -5.52 -1.71 9.46
N TYR A 229 -5.63 -1.27 10.70
CA TYR A 229 -4.75 -0.29 11.32
C TYR A 229 -4.15 -0.85 12.61
N TRP A 230 -2.86 -0.63 12.78
CA TRP A 230 -2.16 -0.88 14.03
C TRP A 230 -1.43 0.37 14.49
N LYS A 231 -1.47 0.60 15.80
CA LYS A 231 -0.59 1.54 16.45
C LYS A 231 0.63 0.79 16.96
N ARG A 232 1.82 1.29 16.62
CA ARG A 232 3.10 0.76 17.07
C ARG A 232 3.62 1.60 18.23
N GLU A 233 3.96 0.97 19.33
CA GLU A 233 4.49 1.64 20.50
C GLU A 233 6.00 1.91 20.33
N VAL A 234 6.53 2.87 21.10
CA VAL A 234 7.96 3.21 21.06
C VAL A 234 8.80 2.00 21.48
N GLY A 235 9.74 1.62 20.62
CA GLY A 235 10.62 0.47 20.86
C GLY A 235 10.01 -0.89 20.52
N GLU A 236 8.79 -0.92 20.01
CA GLU A 236 8.14 -2.14 19.52
C GLU A 236 8.61 -2.45 18.10
N SER A 237 8.86 -3.73 17.78
CA SER A 237 9.11 -4.12 16.40
C SER A 237 7.84 -4.04 15.55
N LEU A 238 7.99 -3.92 14.22
CA LEU A 238 6.84 -3.96 13.31
C LEU A 238 6.08 -5.29 13.44
N LEU A 239 6.81 -6.38 13.49
CA LEU A 239 6.24 -7.72 13.59
C LEU A 239 5.45 -7.91 14.90
N ASP A 240 5.97 -7.41 16.03
CA ASP A 240 5.22 -7.47 17.32
C ASP A 240 3.94 -6.65 17.25
N ALA A 241 3.98 -5.46 16.65
CA ALA A 241 2.79 -4.63 16.47
C ALA A 241 1.72 -5.35 15.64
N LEU A 242 2.11 -6.03 14.56
CA LEU A 242 1.21 -6.75 13.67
C LEU A 242 0.65 -8.08 14.25
N THR A 243 1.19 -8.57 15.37
CA THR A 243 0.57 -9.71 16.10
C THR A 243 -0.67 -9.33 16.90
N LYS A 244 -0.87 -8.03 17.13
CA LYS A 244 -2.05 -7.52 17.84
C LYS A 244 -3.28 -7.52 16.96
N ASP A 245 -4.48 -7.49 17.56
CA ASP A 245 -5.70 -7.30 16.80
C ASP A 245 -5.72 -5.91 16.16
N PRO A 246 -5.99 -5.80 14.84
CA PRO A 246 -6.09 -4.52 14.16
C PRO A 246 -7.36 -3.76 14.52
N ILE A 247 -7.31 -2.45 14.42
CA ILE A 247 -8.49 -1.60 14.39
C ILE A 247 -8.98 -1.53 12.94
N LEU A 248 -10.25 -1.83 12.70
CA LEU A 248 -10.87 -1.60 11.40
C LEU A 248 -11.19 -0.10 11.26
N LEU A 249 -10.67 0.51 10.21
CA LEU A 249 -10.91 1.91 9.89
C LEU A 249 -12.17 2.07 9.04
N PRO A 250 -12.80 3.28 9.03
CA PRO A 250 -13.78 3.63 8.02
C PRO A 250 -13.19 3.45 6.62
N TYR A 251 -13.97 2.88 5.73
CA TYR A 251 -13.57 2.68 4.33
C TYR A 251 -14.75 2.93 3.40
N THR A 252 -14.57 3.80 2.43
CA THR A 252 -15.50 3.96 1.33
C THR A 252 -15.15 2.92 0.27
N PRO A 253 -16.02 1.95 -0.03
CA PRO A 253 -15.72 0.92 -1.01
C PRO A 253 -15.37 1.53 -2.37
N GLU A 254 -14.27 1.08 -2.92
CA GLU A 254 -13.74 1.47 -4.23
C GLU A 254 -13.91 0.30 -5.20
N PRO A 255 -14.09 0.55 -6.52
CA PRO A 255 -14.33 -0.53 -7.49
C PRO A 255 -13.24 -1.60 -7.53
N GLN A 256 -11.98 -1.18 -7.42
CA GLN A 256 -10.79 -2.03 -7.29
C GLN A 256 -9.72 -1.20 -6.56
N GLY A 257 -9.91 -1.06 -5.23
CA GLY A 257 -9.03 -0.24 -4.40
C GLY A 257 -7.72 -0.95 -4.13
N GLU A 258 -6.63 -0.54 -4.75
CA GLU A 258 -5.33 -1.22 -4.68
C GLU A 258 -4.20 -0.32 -4.16
N ALA A 259 -4.49 0.91 -3.73
CA ALA A 259 -3.46 1.78 -3.20
C ALA A 259 -3.88 2.43 -1.88
N ILE A 260 -2.91 2.59 -0.95
CA ILE A 260 -3.06 3.30 0.31
C ILE A 260 -1.73 3.91 0.74
N GLY A 261 -1.74 5.10 1.33
CA GLY A 261 -0.53 5.72 1.88
C GLY A 261 -0.83 6.78 2.92
N PHE A 262 -0.02 6.86 3.97
CA PHE A 262 -0.07 7.93 4.94
C PHE A 262 0.41 9.24 4.32
N SER A 263 -0.24 10.35 4.64
CA SER A 263 0.33 11.67 4.39
C SER A 263 1.69 11.81 5.08
N SER A 264 2.55 12.70 4.57
CA SER A 264 3.92 12.90 5.10
C SER A 264 3.97 13.17 6.61
N ARG A 265 2.87 13.63 7.22
CA ARG A 265 2.75 13.90 8.66
C ARG A 265 2.05 12.79 9.43
N GLY A 266 1.53 11.75 8.78
CA GLY A 266 0.76 10.69 9.43
C GLY A 266 -0.58 11.11 10.04
N ASN A 267 -1.06 12.34 9.77
CA ASN A 267 -2.32 12.87 10.28
C ASN A 267 -3.50 12.68 9.33
N SER A 268 -3.30 11.98 8.25
CA SER A 268 -4.29 11.46 7.32
C SER A 268 -3.67 10.31 6.53
N PHE A 269 -4.50 9.52 5.91
CA PHE A 269 -4.08 8.61 4.85
C PHE A 269 -4.96 8.82 3.62
N TYR A 270 -4.50 8.30 2.49
CA TYR A 270 -5.16 8.42 1.20
C TYR A 270 -5.35 7.04 0.60
N THR A 271 -6.44 6.87 -0.18
CA THR A 271 -6.66 5.70 -1.02
C THR A 271 -7.03 6.11 -2.42
N ILE A 272 -6.80 5.22 -3.37
CA ILE A 272 -7.26 5.35 -4.74
C ILE A 272 -7.45 3.96 -5.33
N SER A 273 -8.37 3.83 -6.26
CA SER A 273 -8.63 2.58 -6.99
C SER A 273 -8.12 2.64 -8.42
N GLU A 274 -8.07 1.50 -9.06
CA GLU A 274 -8.07 1.42 -10.52
C GLU A 274 -9.41 1.89 -11.09
N LYS A 275 -9.40 2.25 -12.38
CA LYS A 275 -10.60 2.47 -13.15
C LYS A 275 -11.29 1.14 -13.45
N ARG A 276 -12.49 0.95 -12.90
CA ARG A 276 -13.29 -0.25 -13.13
C ARG A 276 -14.74 0.11 -13.40
N PHE A 277 -15.41 -0.70 -14.19
CA PHE A 277 -16.84 -0.50 -14.53
C PHE A 277 -17.14 0.90 -15.09
N SER A 278 -16.19 1.52 -15.80
CA SER A 278 -16.26 2.92 -16.28
C SER A 278 -16.37 3.97 -15.16
N ILE A 279 -15.94 3.62 -13.96
CA ILE A 279 -15.80 4.56 -12.82
C ILE A 279 -14.36 5.03 -12.80
N GLU A 280 -14.16 6.35 -12.94
CA GLU A 280 -12.82 6.96 -12.87
C GLU A 280 -12.24 6.82 -11.44
N PRO A 281 -10.91 6.67 -11.30
CA PRO A 281 -10.24 6.65 -10.01
C PRO A 281 -10.52 7.93 -9.22
N ILE A 282 -10.94 7.80 -7.97
CA ILE A 282 -11.13 8.92 -7.06
C ILE A 282 -10.07 8.84 -5.96
N LEU A 283 -9.29 9.90 -5.84
CA LEU A 283 -8.37 10.07 -4.72
C LEU A 283 -9.19 10.48 -3.49
N TYR A 284 -9.19 9.62 -2.47
CA TYR A 284 -9.82 9.90 -1.17
C TYR A 284 -8.78 10.24 -0.12
N THR A 285 -9.15 11.10 0.84
CA THR A 285 -8.38 11.34 2.07
C THR A 285 -9.22 10.99 3.29
N TYR A 286 -8.57 10.46 4.32
CA TYR A 286 -9.13 10.08 5.61
C TYR A 286 -8.38 10.84 6.72
N PRO A 287 -8.88 12.01 7.15
CA PRO A 287 -8.21 12.80 8.18
C PRO A 287 -8.24 12.12 9.54
N ALA A 288 -7.20 12.28 10.35
CA ALA A 288 -7.21 11.85 11.74
C ALA A 288 -8.31 12.53 12.56
N ASN A 289 -8.84 11.84 13.54
CA ASN A 289 -9.67 12.43 14.57
C ASN A 289 -8.80 13.30 15.49
N ASN A 290 -9.26 14.51 15.79
CA ASN A 290 -8.60 15.43 16.72
C ASN A 290 -8.75 14.98 18.17
#